data_f2466eae0a1c2e5c77450f392bb1b35f
#
_entry.id   f2466eae0a1c2e5c77450f392bb1b35f
#
_cell.length_a   1.000
_cell.length_b   1.000
_cell.length_c   1.000
_cell.angle_alpha   90.00
_cell.angle_beta   90.00
_cell.angle_gamma   90.00
#
_symmetry.space_group_name_H-M   'P 1'
#
loop_
_entity.id
_entity.type
_entity.pdbx_description
1 polymer ?
#
loop_
_entity_poly.entity_id
_entity_poly.type
_entity_poly.pdbx_seq_one_letter_code
_entity_poly.pdbx_strand_id
1 'polypeptide(L)'
;EEITLYFKKKGINIHLVSFKDFYEHCSVELKKFRFSNIYEFNTQPNMIFYLDEKWKSEEDYIGALSKKYRDQYKRARKKNDGIVVKNLSFEEVIQHETTIYDLYHYVAKNAPFNTFFLAKNHFSTLKGQCGNRFQIFGYFLNDKLVGFHTLLLNDETLETYFLGYDETIQKENMLYLNMLYNMTKYGIENGFKKIIFGRTALEIKSSVGASPVQMSGFIYHNNKLVNKFIGKIFKQLEPELHWQQRHPFK
;
A
#
# COMPACT_ATOMS: atom_id res chain seq x y z
N GLU A 1 10.08 -16.41 22.36
CA GLU A 1 9.99 -17.60 23.24
C GLU A 1 8.59 -17.74 23.85
N GLU A 2 8.02 -16.71 24.49
CA GLU A 2 6.69 -16.78 25.13
C GLU A 2 5.57 -17.20 24.18
N ILE A 3 5.51 -16.64 22.97
CA ILE A 3 4.53 -17.00 21.94
C ILE A 3 4.65 -18.49 21.58
N THR A 4 5.88 -18.98 21.39
CA THR A 4 6.12 -20.38 21.05
C THR A 4 5.70 -21.32 22.19
N LEU A 5 5.98 -20.92 23.44
CA LEU A 5 5.56 -21.66 24.63
C LEU A 5 4.03 -21.66 24.81
N TYR A 6 3.37 -20.52 24.54
CA TYR A 6 1.92 -20.40 24.58
C TYR A 6 1.24 -21.39 23.63
N PHE A 7 1.69 -21.41 22.36
CA PHE A 7 1.12 -22.33 21.38
C PHE A 7 1.44 -23.79 21.67
N LYS A 8 2.64 -24.09 22.19
CA LYS A 8 3.02 -25.44 22.61
C LYS A 8 2.12 -25.97 23.72
N LYS A 9 1.73 -25.12 24.69
CA LYS A 9 0.75 -25.49 25.74
C LYS A 9 -0.64 -25.82 25.16
N LYS A 10 -0.96 -25.32 23.96
CA LYS A 10 -2.20 -25.65 23.23
C LYS A 10 -2.04 -26.80 22.25
N GLY A 11 -0.94 -27.56 22.32
CA GLY A 11 -0.67 -28.70 21.42
C GLY A 11 -0.24 -28.30 20.01
N ILE A 12 0.05 -27.01 19.77
CA ILE A 12 0.48 -26.50 18.47
C ILE A 12 1.99 -26.31 18.47
N ASN A 13 2.67 -27.03 17.59
CA ASN A 13 4.12 -26.87 17.40
C ASN A 13 4.40 -25.82 16.32
N ILE A 14 5.02 -24.72 16.71
CA ILE A 14 5.51 -23.71 15.78
C ILE A 14 6.90 -24.13 15.31
N HIS A 15 7.05 -24.38 14.01
CA HIS A 15 8.32 -24.76 13.40
C HIS A 15 9.10 -23.56 12.87
N LEU A 16 8.39 -22.58 12.32
CA LEU A 16 8.94 -21.40 11.67
C LEU A 16 8.34 -20.14 12.29
N VAL A 17 9.18 -19.14 12.56
CA VAL A 17 8.77 -17.83 13.03
C VAL A 17 9.30 -16.79 12.06
N SER A 18 8.44 -15.91 11.59
CA SER A 18 8.80 -14.79 10.73
C SER A 18 8.24 -13.49 11.30
N PHE A 19 9.12 -12.53 11.47
CA PHE A 19 8.80 -11.15 11.78
C PHE A 19 9.06 -10.33 10.54
N LYS A 20 8.10 -9.52 10.11
CA LYS A 20 8.21 -8.76 8.86
C LYS A 20 7.92 -7.29 9.09
N ASP A 21 8.32 -6.49 8.12
CA ASP A 21 7.88 -5.11 7.96
C ASP A 21 8.54 -4.13 8.95
N PHE A 22 9.82 -4.37 9.21
CA PHE A 22 10.63 -3.46 10.02
C PHE A 22 11.35 -2.44 9.14
N TYR A 23 11.28 -1.18 9.55
CA TYR A 23 12.17 -0.15 9.02
C TYR A 23 13.62 -0.39 9.50
N GLU A 24 14.59 0.11 8.75
CA GLU A 24 16.01 -0.10 9.02
C GLU A 24 16.40 0.25 10.48
N HIS A 25 15.90 1.38 11.00
CA HIS A 25 16.18 1.77 12.39
C HIS A 25 15.66 0.76 13.42
N CYS A 26 14.49 0.15 13.19
CA CYS A 26 13.96 -0.91 14.05
C CYS A 26 14.79 -2.18 13.95
N SER A 27 15.29 -2.51 12.75
CA SER A 27 16.14 -3.69 12.57
C SER A 27 17.46 -3.56 13.30
N VAL A 28 18.06 -2.37 13.32
CA VAL A 28 19.28 -2.07 14.09
C VAL A 28 19.06 -2.26 15.60
N GLU A 29 17.93 -1.79 16.12
CA GLU A 29 17.59 -2.01 17.54
C GLU A 29 17.38 -3.50 17.86
N LEU A 30 16.67 -4.24 17.01
CA LEU A 30 16.45 -5.67 17.20
C LEU A 30 17.75 -6.48 17.16
N LYS A 31 18.76 -6.08 16.38
CA LYS A 31 20.08 -6.72 16.35
C LYS A 31 20.84 -6.57 17.67
N LYS A 32 20.56 -5.54 18.47
CA LYS A 32 21.15 -5.37 19.81
C LYS A 32 20.66 -6.43 20.79
N PHE A 33 19.44 -6.93 20.63
CA PHE A 33 18.96 -8.08 21.36
C PHE A 33 19.62 -9.32 20.74
N ARG A 34 20.52 -9.98 21.47
CA ARG A 34 21.29 -11.17 21.05
C ARG A 34 20.37 -12.35 20.68
N PHE A 35 19.61 -12.23 19.62
CA PHE A 35 18.99 -13.37 18.97
C PHE A 35 20.04 -14.09 18.12
N SER A 36 20.86 -14.93 18.75
CA SER A 36 21.75 -15.82 18.03
C SER A 36 20.89 -16.73 17.16
N ASN A 37 21.18 -16.77 15.84
CA ASN A 37 20.55 -17.65 14.85
C ASN A 37 19.24 -17.17 14.21
N ILE A 38 18.95 -15.87 14.19
CA ILE A 38 17.89 -15.30 13.36
C ILE A 38 18.52 -14.82 12.04
N TYR A 39 17.90 -15.17 10.91
CA TYR A 39 18.29 -14.65 9.61
C TYR A 39 17.46 -13.42 9.27
N GLU A 40 18.14 -12.33 8.88
CA GLU A 40 17.53 -11.12 8.37
C GLU A 40 17.42 -11.22 6.83
N PHE A 41 16.28 -10.87 6.28
CA PHE A 41 16.03 -10.85 4.86
C PHE A 41 15.41 -9.51 4.44
N ASN A 42 15.65 -9.11 3.21
CA ASN A 42 15.04 -7.91 2.63
C ASN A 42 13.64 -8.23 2.11
N THR A 43 12.71 -7.30 2.32
CA THR A 43 11.40 -7.33 1.70
C THR A 43 11.30 -6.26 0.62
N GLN A 44 10.24 -6.27 -0.17
CA GLN A 44 9.98 -5.18 -1.11
C GLN A 44 9.91 -3.84 -0.37
N PRO A 45 10.51 -2.77 -0.91
CA PRO A 45 10.50 -1.46 -0.28
C PRO A 45 9.08 -0.92 -0.16
N ASN A 46 8.83 -0.16 0.89
CA ASN A 46 7.59 0.59 1.04
C ASN A 46 7.73 1.94 0.33
N MET A 47 6.78 2.28 -0.52
CA MET A 47 6.78 3.56 -1.23
C MET A 47 6.15 4.63 -0.35
N ILE A 48 6.95 5.58 0.12
CA ILE A 48 6.52 6.66 1.00
C ILE A 48 6.72 8.00 0.30
N PHE A 49 5.68 8.82 0.29
CA PHE A 49 5.75 10.19 -0.19
C PHE A 49 5.73 11.15 1.00
N TYR A 50 6.85 11.79 1.25
CA TYR A 50 6.95 12.88 2.23
C TYR A 50 6.46 14.16 1.57
N LEU A 51 5.41 14.75 2.13
CA LEU A 51 4.79 15.96 1.61
C LEU A 51 5.58 17.20 2.10
N ASP A 52 5.78 18.17 1.21
CA ASP A 52 6.40 19.44 1.59
C ASP A 52 5.40 20.24 2.46
N GLU A 53 5.82 20.66 3.63
CA GLU A 53 4.99 21.43 4.58
C GLU A 53 4.47 22.78 4.01
N LYS A 54 5.12 23.27 2.96
CA LYS A 54 4.70 24.47 2.25
C LYS A 54 3.50 24.25 1.34
N TRP A 55 3.23 23.02 0.95
CA TRP A 55 2.09 22.73 0.08
C TRP A 55 0.80 22.75 0.90
N LYS A 56 -0.16 23.53 0.41
CA LYS A 56 -1.51 23.65 1.01
C LYS A 56 -2.62 23.21 0.05
N SER A 57 -2.28 23.09 -1.22
CA SER A 57 -3.22 22.75 -2.29
C SER A 57 -2.61 21.80 -3.32
N GLU A 58 -3.45 21.23 -4.17
CA GLU A 58 -3.02 20.45 -5.32
C GLU A 58 -2.16 21.28 -6.28
N GLU A 59 -2.44 22.59 -6.41
CA GLU A 59 -1.72 23.53 -7.28
C GLU A 59 -0.26 23.69 -6.84
N ASP A 60 0.03 23.70 -5.54
CA ASP A 60 1.40 23.76 -5.01
C ASP A 60 2.21 22.54 -5.44
N TYR A 61 1.60 21.35 -5.32
CA TYR A 61 2.20 20.10 -5.79
C TYR A 61 2.45 20.12 -7.29
N ILE A 62 1.47 20.54 -8.11
CA ILE A 62 1.61 20.65 -9.58
C ILE A 62 2.72 21.63 -9.93
N GLY A 63 2.82 22.76 -9.21
CA GLY A 63 3.86 23.76 -9.37
C GLY A 63 5.27 23.24 -9.14
N ALA A 64 5.44 22.30 -8.20
CA ALA A 64 6.69 21.65 -7.88
C ALA A 64 7.14 20.62 -8.93
N LEU A 65 6.20 20.02 -9.67
CA LEU A 65 6.51 19.04 -10.70
C LEU A 65 7.38 19.63 -11.82
N SER A 66 8.31 18.84 -12.34
CA SER A 66 9.02 19.17 -13.58
C SER A 66 8.08 19.13 -14.78
N LYS A 67 8.45 19.75 -15.90
CA LYS A 67 7.59 19.87 -17.10
C LYS A 67 7.00 18.53 -17.53
N LYS A 68 7.84 17.49 -17.63
CA LYS A 68 7.43 16.13 -18.03
C LYS A 68 6.28 15.60 -17.17
N TYR A 69 6.36 15.75 -15.86
CA TYR A 69 5.36 15.20 -14.94
C TYR A 69 4.13 16.10 -14.79
N ARG A 70 4.26 17.40 -14.99
CA ARG A 70 3.09 18.28 -15.17
C ARG A 70 2.28 17.90 -16.41
N ASP A 71 2.95 17.60 -17.51
CA ASP A 71 2.28 17.15 -18.74
C ASP A 71 1.63 15.78 -18.55
N GLN A 72 2.28 14.87 -17.79
CA GLN A 72 1.68 13.59 -17.38
C GLN A 72 0.42 13.82 -16.53
N TYR A 73 0.49 14.69 -15.53
CA TYR A 73 -0.65 15.06 -14.69
C TYR A 73 -1.82 15.58 -15.53
N LYS A 74 -1.59 16.60 -16.36
CA LYS A 74 -2.62 17.18 -17.23
C LYS A 74 -3.26 16.14 -18.14
N ARG A 75 -2.45 15.28 -18.74
CA ARG A 75 -2.95 14.19 -19.58
C ARG A 75 -3.81 13.19 -18.79
N ALA A 76 -3.39 12.81 -17.59
CA ALA A 76 -4.14 11.90 -16.74
C ALA A 76 -5.48 12.50 -16.34
N ARG A 77 -5.51 13.78 -15.91
CA ARG A 77 -6.76 14.48 -15.57
C ARG A 77 -7.71 14.59 -16.77
N LYS A 78 -7.18 14.94 -17.96
CA LYS A 78 -7.97 14.99 -19.19
C LYS A 78 -8.57 13.63 -19.56
N LYS A 79 -7.81 12.54 -19.39
CA LYS A 79 -8.30 11.19 -19.68
C LYS A 79 -9.33 10.69 -18.67
N ASN A 80 -9.34 11.26 -17.48
CA ASN A 80 -10.30 10.93 -16.42
C ASN A 80 -11.57 11.80 -16.49
N ASP A 81 -11.71 12.62 -17.55
CA ASP A 81 -12.91 13.44 -17.76
C ASP A 81 -14.15 12.55 -17.84
N GLY A 82 -15.24 13.00 -17.20
CA GLY A 82 -16.48 12.23 -17.06
C GLY A 82 -16.49 11.24 -15.88
N ILE A 83 -15.37 11.02 -15.17
CA ILE A 83 -15.36 10.23 -13.94
C ILE A 83 -15.55 11.13 -12.72
N VAL A 84 -16.66 10.91 -12.02
CA VAL A 84 -16.99 11.62 -10.77
C VAL A 84 -16.40 10.86 -9.60
N VAL A 85 -15.66 11.56 -8.72
CA VAL A 85 -15.08 10.98 -7.51
C VAL A 85 -15.87 11.43 -6.29
N LYS A 86 -16.28 10.47 -5.45
CA LYS A 86 -17.12 10.73 -4.28
C LYS A 86 -16.58 10.00 -3.06
N ASN A 87 -16.53 10.67 -1.92
CA ASN A 87 -16.29 10.01 -0.64
C ASN A 87 -17.58 9.30 -0.20
N LEU A 88 -17.53 7.99 -0.04
CA LEU A 88 -18.70 7.17 0.25
C LEU A 88 -19.06 7.19 1.74
N SER A 89 -20.32 7.43 2.04
CA SER A 89 -20.88 7.20 3.37
C SER A 89 -20.88 5.70 3.73
N PHE A 90 -21.18 5.37 4.98
CA PHE A 90 -21.33 3.98 5.39
C PHE A 90 -22.45 3.27 4.63
N GLU A 91 -23.59 3.93 4.44
CA GLU A 91 -24.75 3.42 3.72
C GLU A 91 -24.43 3.17 2.24
N GLU A 92 -23.70 4.09 1.61
CA GLU A 92 -23.25 3.93 0.24
C GLU A 92 -22.24 2.78 0.07
N VAL A 93 -21.36 2.58 1.06
CA VAL A 93 -20.44 1.43 1.07
C VAL A 93 -21.22 0.12 1.16
N ILE A 94 -22.26 0.04 1.98
CA ILE A 94 -23.16 -1.13 2.06
C ILE A 94 -23.89 -1.32 0.71
N GLN A 95 -24.44 -0.26 0.15
CA GLN A 95 -25.13 -0.32 -1.14
C GLN A 95 -24.24 -0.87 -2.27
N HIS A 96 -22.96 -0.48 -2.28
CA HIS A 96 -21.99 -0.87 -3.30
C HIS A 96 -21.08 -2.04 -2.87
N GLU A 97 -21.34 -2.72 -1.75
CA GLU A 97 -20.45 -3.72 -1.15
C GLU A 97 -19.99 -4.80 -2.14
N THR A 98 -20.91 -5.36 -2.90
CA THR A 98 -20.59 -6.39 -3.90
C THR A 98 -19.70 -5.83 -4.99
N THR A 99 -20.01 -4.65 -5.54
CA THR A 99 -19.20 -4.02 -6.59
C THR A 99 -17.81 -3.66 -6.07
N ILE A 100 -17.69 -3.11 -4.88
CA ILE A 100 -16.40 -2.80 -4.22
C ILE A 100 -15.57 -4.09 -4.08
N TYR A 101 -16.20 -5.18 -3.62
CA TYR A 101 -15.53 -6.46 -3.49
C TYR A 101 -15.05 -7.01 -4.84
N ASP A 102 -15.88 -6.95 -5.88
CA ASP A 102 -15.54 -7.48 -7.20
C ASP A 102 -14.38 -6.69 -7.83
N LEU A 103 -14.38 -5.35 -7.72
CA LEU A 103 -13.29 -4.49 -8.17
C LEU A 103 -11.99 -4.77 -7.41
N TYR A 104 -12.06 -4.94 -6.09
CA TYR A 104 -10.93 -5.34 -5.26
C TYR A 104 -10.41 -6.72 -5.67
N HIS A 105 -11.32 -7.71 -5.75
CA HIS A 105 -10.97 -9.10 -6.04
C HIS A 105 -10.28 -9.25 -7.38
N TYR A 106 -10.71 -8.48 -8.39
CA TYR A 106 -10.05 -8.44 -9.69
C TYR A 106 -8.57 -8.04 -9.54
N VAL A 107 -8.29 -6.93 -8.86
CA VAL A 107 -6.90 -6.45 -8.65
C VAL A 107 -6.10 -7.45 -7.82
N ALA A 108 -6.68 -7.98 -6.74
CA ALA A 108 -6.01 -8.91 -5.85
C ALA A 108 -5.69 -10.25 -6.54
N LYS A 109 -6.58 -10.75 -7.40
CA LYS A 109 -6.39 -12.00 -8.17
C LYS A 109 -5.29 -11.86 -9.23
N ASN A 110 -5.15 -10.67 -9.83
CA ASN A 110 -4.14 -10.40 -10.86
C ASN A 110 -2.81 -9.88 -10.28
N ALA A 111 -2.71 -9.74 -8.95
CA ALA A 111 -1.45 -9.37 -8.32
C ALA A 111 -0.41 -10.50 -8.49
N PRO A 112 0.88 -10.19 -8.74
CA PRO A 112 1.94 -11.19 -8.91
C PRO A 112 2.09 -12.11 -7.69
N PHE A 113 1.73 -11.62 -6.52
CA PHE A 113 1.76 -12.37 -5.27
C PHE A 113 0.59 -11.94 -4.39
N ASN A 114 -0.27 -12.90 -4.06
CA ASN A 114 -1.35 -12.73 -3.09
C ASN A 114 -1.52 -14.04 -2.31
N THR A 115 -1.57 -13.95 -0.98
CA THR A 115 -1.67 -15.12 -0.08
C THR A 115 -3.07 -15.37 0.43
N PHE A 116 -3.95 -14.38 0.37
CA PHE A 116 -5.34 -14.49 0.83
C PHE A 116 -6.21 -13.42 0.19
N PHE A 117 -7.51 -13.65 0.19
CA PHE A 117 -8.52 -12.66 -0.20
C PHE A 117 -9.26 -12.16 1.03
N LEU A 118 -9.60 -10.87 1.01
CA LEU A 118 -10.44 -10.27 2.04
C LEU A 118 -11.86 -10.85 1.98
N ALA A 119 -12.57 -10.83 3.09
CA ALA A 119 -14.00 -11.16 3.13
C ALA A 119 -14.82 -10.10 2.36
N LYS A 120 -15.99 -10.48 1.84
CA LYS A 120 -16.84 -9.57 1.06
C LYS A 120 -17.22 -8.30 1.81
N ASN A 121 -17.51 -8.44 3.09
CA ASN A 121 -17.90 -7.34 3.98
C ASN A 121 -16.71 -6.62 4.65
N HIS A 122 -15.48 -6.85 4.17
CA HIS A 122 -14.29 -6.29 4.81
C HIS A 122 -14.33 -4.76 4.87
N PHE A 123 -14.65 -4.12 3.73
CA PHE A 123 -14.62 -2.65 3.62
C PHE A 123 -15.76 -2.00 4.39
N SER A 124 -16.97 -2.56 4.37
CA SER A 124 -18.10 -2.08 5.17
C SER A 124 -17.85 -2.26 6.65
N THR A 125 -17.30 -3.40 7.06
CA THR A 125 -16.92 -3.65 8.47
C THR A 125 -15.87 -2.62 8.95
N LEU A 126 -14.82 -2.36 8.17
CA LEU A 126 -13.82 -1.34 8.53
C LEU A 126 -14.42 0.06 8.58
N LYS A 127 -15.28 0.43 7.62
CA LYS A 127 -15.94 1.74 7.61
C LYS A 127 -16.81 1.91 8.86
N GLY A 128 -17.56 0.88 9.24
CA GLY A 128 -18.39 0.90 10.46
C GLY A 128 -17.57 0.96 11.76
N GLN A 129 -16.44 0.25 11.83
CA GLN A 129 -15.59 0.18 13.02
C GLN A 129 -14.67 1.40 13.20
N CYS A 130 -14.08 1.88 12.10
CA CYS A 130 -13.10 2.96 12.12
C CYS A 130 -13.73 4.35 11.88
N GLY A 131 -14.99 4.41 11.42
CA GLY A 131 -15.68 5.65 11.15
C GLY A 131 -14.90 6.59 10.23
N ASN A 132 -14.67 7.81 10.68
CA ASN A 132 -13.97 8.83 9.91
C ASN A 132 -12.46 8.56 9.70
N ARG A 133 -11.87 7.63 10.45
CA ARG A 133 -10.48 7.24 10.25
C ARG A 133 -10.26 6.31 9.04
N PHE A 134 -11.35 5.75 8.49
CA PHE A 134 -11.30 4.95 7.28
C PHE A 134 -12.16 5.61 6.20
N GLN A 135 -11.51 6.07 5.12
CA GLN A 135 -12.17 6.75 4.01
C GLN A 135 -12.20 5.84 2.79
N ILE A 136 -13.32 5.85 2.07
CA ILE A 136 -13.50 5.12 0.81
C ILE A 136 -13.97 6.12 -0.26
N PHE A 137 -13.18 6.25 -1.31
CA PHE A 137 -13.52 7.10 -2.46
C PHE A 137 -13.93 6.23 -3.63
N GLY A 138 -15.18 6.37 -4.08
CA GLY A 138 -15.72 5.72 -5.27
C GLY A 138 -15.53 6.58 -6.51
N TYR A 139 -15.25 5.93 -7.62
CA TYR A 139 -15.10 6.51 -8.96
C TYR A 139 -16.28 6.07 -9.81
N PHE A 140 -17.06 7.02 -10.29
CA PHE A 140 -18.30 6.75 -11.02
C PHE A 140 -18.18 7.25 -12.46
N LEU A 141 -18.53 6.38 -13.41
CA LEU A 141 -18.68 6.71 -14.83
C LEU A 141 -20.10 6.35 -15.23
N ASN A 142 -20.89 7.34 -15.69
CA ASN A 142 -22.31 7.19 -15.99
C ASN A 142 -23.07 6.48 -14.83
N ASP A 143 -22.91 6.97 -13.60
CA ASP A 143 -23.49 6.46 -12.36
C ASP A 143 -23.10 5.03 -11.97
N LYS A 144 -22.24 4.38 -12.76
CA LYS A 144 -21.69 3.07 -12.42
C LYS A 144 -20.40 3.24 -11.62
N LEU A 145 -20.27 2.55 -10.48
CA LEU A 145 -19.02 2.46 -9.73
C LEU A 145 -18.00 1.62 -10.51
N VAL A 146 -16.93 2.27 -10.99
CA VAL A 146 -15.89 1.67 -11.85
C VAL A 146 -14.53 1.58 -11.18
N GLY A 147 -14.41 2.11 -9.98
CA GLY A 147 -13.19 2.01 -9.18
C GLY A 147 -13.38 2.57 -7.80
N PHE A 148 -12.49 2.23 -6.91
CA PHE A 148 -12.43 2.82 -5.57
C PHE A 148 -11.00 2.78 -5.03
N HIS A 149 -10.71 3.66 -4.08
CA HIS A 149 -9.53 3.54 -3.23
C HIS A 149 -9.90 3.81 -1.78
N THR A 150 -9.08 3.31 -0.88
CA THR A 150 -9.28 3.46 0.57
C THR A 150 -8.08 4.09 1.24
N LEU A 151 -8.35 4.86 2.28
CA LEU A 151 -7.37 5.58 3.08
C LEU A 151 -7.59 5.28 4.56
N LEU A 152 -6.50 5.04 5.28
CA LEU A 152 -6.46 5.01 6.74
C LEU A 152 -5.75 6.27 7.23
N LEU A 153 -6.41 7.00 8.11
CA LEU A 153 -5.93 8.26 8.67
C LEU A 153 -5.27 7.98 10.03
N ASN A 154 -3.94 8.07 10.07
CA ASN A 154 -3.12 7.80 11.26
C ASN A 154 -2.31 9.05 11.62
N ASP A 155 -2.84 9.89 12.50
CA ASP A 155 -2.25 11.15 12.95
C ASP A 155 -1.68 11.98 11.78
N GLU A 156 -0.37 12.06 11.63
CA GLU A 156 0.32 12.80 10.56
C GLU A 156 0.58 11.94 9.30
N THR A 157 0.13 10.68 9.29
CA THR A 157 0.37 9.71 8.22
C THR A 157 -0.92 9.32 7.54
N LEU A 158 -0.97 9.45 6.23
CA LEU A 158 -2.02 8.92 5.39
C LEU A 158 -1.57 7.57 4.83
N GLU A 159 -2.26 6.48 5.17
CA GLU A 159 -1.96 5.17 4.61
C GLU A 159 -2.96 4.83 3.52
N THR A 160 -2.46 4.55 2.31
CA THR A 160 -3.30 3.96 1.27
C THR A 160 -3.43 2.46 1.57
N TYR A 161 -4.66 1.96 1.58
CA TYR A 161 -4.90 0.58 1.98
C TYR A 161 -5.18 -0.30 0.77
N PHE A 162 -6.41 -0.57 0.41
CA PHE A 162 -6.73 -1.31 -0.80
C PHE A 162 -7.42 -0.40 -1.82
N LEU A 163 -7.35 -0.81 -3.07
CA LEU A 163 -8.08 -0.21 -4.18
C LEU A 163 -8.57 -1.29 -5.14
N GLY A 164 -9.50 -0.92 -5.97
CA GLY A 164 -10.00 -1.76 -7.05
C GLY A 164 -10.45 -0.90 -8.22
N TYR A 165 -10.42 -1.47 -9.41
CA TYR A 165 -10.86 -0.78 -10.62
C TYR A 165 -11.33 -1.77 -11.69
N ASP A 166 -12.18 -1.27 -12.58
CA ASP A 166 -12.57 -1.95 -13.80
C ASP A 166 -11.43 -1.88 -14.82
N GLU A 167 -10.88 -3.04 -15.20
CA GLU A 167 -9.76 -3.14 -16.13
C GLU A 167 -10.09 -2.54 -17.49
N THR A 168 -11.34 -2.68 -17.92
CA THR A 168 -11.76 -2.28 -19.27
C THR A 168 -11.57 -0.79 -19.53
N ILE A 169 -11.66 0.03 -18.47
CA ILE A 169 -11.50 1.50 -18.56
C ILE A 169 -10.21 2.01 -17.92
N GLN A 170 -9.56 1.21 -17.08
CA GLN A 170 -8.40 1.62 -16.28
C GLN A 170 -7.29 2.24 -17.14
N LYS A 171 -6.93 1.59 -18.25
CA LYS A 171 -5.83 2.03 -19.11
C LYS A 171 -6.19 3.29 -19.91
N GLU A 172 -7.39 3.34 -20.45
CA GLU A 172 -7.86 4.46 -21.25
C GLU A 172 -8.01 5.73 -20.40
N ASN A 173 -8.64 5.61 -19.23
CA ASN A 173 -8.87 6.72 -18.32
C ASN A 173 -7.69 7.01 -17.37
N MET A 174 -6.59 6.26 -17.46
CA MET A 174 -5.45 6.34 -16.51
C MET A 174 -5.91 6.31 -15.05
N LEU A 175 -6.91 5.45 -14.75
CA LEU A 175 -7.67 5.50 -13.52
C LEU A 175 -6.78 5.29 -12.29
N TYR A 176 -5.86 4.31 -12.31
CA TYR A 176 -4.93 4.07 -11.21
C TYR A 176 -4.03 5.28 -10.92
N LEU A 177 -3.51 5.94 -11.97
CA LEU A 177 -2.68 7.14 -11.78
C LEU A 177 -3.50 8.31 -11.21
N ASN A 178 -4.75 8.47 -11.65
CA ASN A 178 -5.67 9.46 -11.07
C ASN A 178 -6.02 9.16 -9.61
N MET A 179 -6.14 7.89 -9.23
CA MET A 179 -6.28 7.50 -7.82
C MET A 179 -5.08 7.97 -6.99
N LEU A 180 -3.84 7.76 -7.48
CA LEU A 180 -2.64 8.22 -6.79
C LEU A 180 -2.60 9.75 -6.65
N TYR A 181 -2.98 10.50 -7.68
CA TYR A 181 -3.09 11.97 -7.59
C TYR A 181 -4.17 12.41 -6.61
N ASN A 182 -5.33 11.74 -6.56
CA ASN A 182 -6.38 12.06 -5.60
C ASN A 182 -5.97 11.76 -4.16
N MET A 183 -5.25 10.66 -3.91
CA MET A 183 -4.65 10.36 -2.61
C MET A 183 -3.62 11.43 -2.21
N THR A 184 -2.79 11.88 -3.17
CA THR A 184 -1.82 12.96 -2.96
C THR A 184 -2.51 14.27 -2.61
N LYS A 185 -3.51 14.67 -3.41
CA LYS A 185 -4.34 15.84 -3.14
C LYS A 185 -4.96 15.79 -1.74
N TYR A 186 -5.60 14.68 -1.41
CA TYR A 186 -6.22 14.49 -0.10
C TYR A 186 -5.19 14.66 1.03
N GLY A 187 -4.00 14.06 0.88
CA GLY A 187 -2.93 14.16 1.87
C GLY A 187 -2.47 15.61 2.10
N ILE A 188 -2.28 16.37 1.04
CA ILE A 188 -1.85 17.78 1.10
C ILE A 188 -2.95 18.66 1.73
N GLU A 189 -4.17 18.60 1.22
CA GLU A 189 -5.28 19.45 1.64
C GLU A 189 -5.72 19.18 3.09
N ASN A 190 -5.44 17.98 3.63
CA ASN A 190 -5.72 17.62 5.02
C ASN A 190 -4.49 17.69 5.94
N GLY A 191 -3.36 18.22 5.45
CA GLY A 191 -2.20 18.54 6.27
C GLY A 191 -1.40 17.33 6.76
N PHE A 192 -1.47 16.18 6.08
CA PHE A 192 -0.64 15.03 6.39
C PHE A 192 0.83 15.31 6.04
N LYS A 193 1.76 14.77 6.81
CA LYS A 193 3.20 14.90 6.54
C LYS A 193 3.72 13.88 5.55
N LYS A 194 3.09 12.71 5.49
CA LYS A 194 3.49 11.65 4.56
C LYS A 194 2.34 10.76 4.14
N ILE A 195 2.49 10.19 2.95
CA ILE A 195 1.58 9.18 2.40
C ILE A 195 2.34 7.87 2.24
N ILE A 196 1.81 6.78 2.78
CA ILE A 196 2.34 5.43 2.59
C ILE A 196 1.54 4.77 1.47
N PHE A 197 2.17 4.57 0.32
CA PHE A 197 1.54 3.94 -0.86
C PHE A 197 1.69 2.42 -0.91
N GLY A 198 2.46 1.82 0.01
CA GLY A 198 2.67 0.38 0.03
C GLY A 198 3.72 -0.10 -0.99
N ARG A 199 3.84 -1.42 -1.18
CA ARG A 199 5.01 -2.10 -1.75
C ARG A 199 4.92 -2.50 -3.22
N THR A 200 3.78 -2.36 -3.86
CA THR A 200 3.58 -2.74 -5.27
C THR A 200 3.62 -1.53 -6.18
N ALA A 201 3.74 -1.75 -7.51
CA ALA A 201 3.69 -0.69 -8.52
C ALA A 201 4.67 0.47 -8.24
N LEU A 202 5.94 0.14 -7.94
CA LEU A 202 6.97 1.07 -7.45
C LEU A 202 7.20 2.24 -8.42
N GLU A 203 7.29 1.93 -9.73
CA GLU A 203 7.62 2.92 -10.75
C GLU A 203 6.54 4.01 -10.88
N ILE A 204 5.27 3.64 -10.94
CA ILE A 204 4.18 4.62 -11.07
C ILE A 204 4.02 5.44 -9.78
N LYS A 205 4.21 4.85 -8.60
CA LYS A 205 4.19 5.55 -7.32
C LYS A 205 5.35 6.54 -7.19
N SER A 206 6.54 6.17 -7.70
CA SER A 206 7.65 7.13 -7.74
C SER A 206 7.39 8.28 -8.70
N SER A 207 6.60 8.08 -9.76
CA SER A 207 6.23 9.14 -10.70
C SER A 207 5.29 10.21 -10.11
N VAL A 208 4.67 9.93 -8.98
CA VAL A 208 3.87 10.92 -8.22
C VAL A 208 4.61 11.50 -7.02
N GLY A 209 5.83 11.04 -6.74
CA GLY A 209 6.69 11.63 -5.70
C GLY A 209 7.09 10.68 -4.57
N ALA A 210 6.62 9.44 -4.57
CA ALA A 210 7.01 8.49 -3.55
C ALA A 210 8.44 7.99 -3.75
N SER A 211 9.14 7.81 -2.63
CA SER A 211 10.49 7.24 -2.58
C SER A 211 10.46 5.86 -1.90
N PRO A 212 11.35 4.94 -2.32
CA PRO A 212 11.44 3.64 -1.69
C PRO A 212 12.11 3.75 -0.31
N VAL A 213 11.47 3.18 0.70
CA VAL A 213 12.04 2.99 2.03
C VAL A 213 12.26 1.51 2.23
N GLN A 214 13.49 1.11 2.45
CA GLN A 214 13.85 -0.29 2.63
C GLN A 214 13.20 -0.88 3.89
N MET A 215 12.74 -2.11 3.73
CA MET A 215 12.10 -2.87 4.78
C MET A 215 12.80 -4.20 4.94
N SER A 216 12.93 -4.66 6.18
CA SER A 216 13.51 -5.96 6.47
C SER A 216 12.55 -6.85 7.26
N GLY A 217 12.86 -8.12 7.28
CA GLY A 217 12.22 -9.12 8.11
C GLY A 217 13.26 -10.04 8.76
N PHE A 218 12.79 -10.79 9.73
CA PHE A 218 13.60 -11.74 10.46
C PHE A 218 12.89 -13.09 10.46
N ILE A 219 13.65 -14.14 10.23
CA ILE A 219 13.10 -15.49 10.18
C ILE A 219 14.01 -16.45 10.94
N TYR A 220 13.37 -17.37 11.64
CA TYR A 220 14.09 -18.43 12.30
C TYR A 220 13.27 -19.74 12.33
N HIS A 221 13.96 -20.88 12.30
CA HIS A 221 13.36 -22.20 12.38
C HIS A 221 13.78 -22.91 13.67
N ASN A 222 12.81 -23.53 14.37
CA ASN A 222 13.06 -24.20 15.65
C ASN A 222 14.02 -25.39 15.55
N ASN A 223 14.06 -26.07 14.39
CA ASN A 223 15.06 -27.12 14.15
C ASN A 223 16.40 -26.45 13.80
N LYS A 224 17.43 -26.70 14.62
CA LYS A 224 18.77 -26.08 14.49
C LYS A 224 19.46 -26.39 13.15
N LEU A 225 19.26 -27.61 12.60
CA LEU A 225 19.83 -27.98 11.31
C LEU A 225 19.18 -27.20 10.16
N VAL A 226 17.85 -27.14 10.15
CA VAL A 226 17.11 -26.35 9.15
C VAL A 226 17.49 -24.88 9.27
N ASN A 227 17.56 -24.35 10.49
CA ASN A 227 17.88 -22.95 10.75
C ASN A 227 19.27 -22.55 10.22
N LYS A 228 20.24 -23.46 10.27
CA LYS A 228 21.59 -23.23 9.70
C LYS A 228 21.58 -22.95 8.21
N PHE A 229 20.59 -23.49 7.49
CA PHE A 229 20.48 -23.33 6.03
C PHE A 229 19.43 -22.31 5.60
N ILE A 230 18.60 -21.81 6.53
CA ILE A 230 17.46 -20.95 6.23
C ILE A 230 17.88 -19.68 5.48
N GLY A 231 19.02 -19.10 5.84
CA GLY A 231 19.56 -17.92 5.18
C GLY A 231 19.91 -18.16 3.70
N LYS A 232 20.47 -19.33 3.38
CA LYS A 232 20.80 -19.68 1.98
C LYS A 232 19.54 -19.86 1.15
N ILE A 233 18.50 -20.49 1.73
CA ILE A 233 17.21 -20.70 1.07
C ILE A 233 16.53 -19.35 0.82
N PHE A 234 16.45 -18.49 1.83
CA PHE A 234 15.79 -17.19 1.70
C PHE A 234 16.52 -16.24 0.75
N LYS A 235 17.84 -16.26 0.72
CA LYS A 235 18.62 -15.46 -0.23
C LYS A 235 18.33 -15.83 -1.70
N GLN A 236 18.01 -17.09 -1.98
CA GLN A 236 17.62 -17.52 -3.33
C GLN A 236 16.15 -17.17 -3.67
N LEU A 237 15.33 -16.93 -2.65
CA LEU A 237 13.92 -16.57 -2.80
C LEU A 237 13.70 -15.05 -2.76
N GLU A 238 14.73 -14.25 -2.46
CA GLU A 238 14.64 -12.80 -2.51
C GLU A 238 14.31 -12.35 -3.95
N PRO A 239 13.21 -11.61 -4.17
CA PRO A 239 12.84 -11.19 -5.51
C PRO A 239 13.82 -10.14 -6.05
N GLU A 240 14.33 -10.37 -7.24
CA GLU A 240 15.05 -9.33 -7.98
C GLU A 240 14.06 -8.26 -8.44
N LEU A 241 14.22 -7.04 -7.95
CA LEU A 241 13.36 -5.92 -8.28
C LEU A 241 13.96 -5.13 -9.45
N HIS A 242 13.49 -5.40 -10.65
CA HIS A 242 13.84 -4.60 -11.83
C HIS A 242 12.79 -3.49 -12.02
N TRP A 243 13.09 -2.27 -11.57
CA TRP A 243 12.22 -1.11 -11.75
C TRP A 243 13.06 0.17 -11.81
N GLN A 244 12.50 1.22 -12.43
CA GLN A 244 13.18 2.50 -12.54
C GLN A 244 12.50 3.52 -11.63
N GLN A 245 13.24 4.01 -10.64
CA GLN A 245 12.75 5.12 -9.82
C GLN A 245 12.59 6.37 -10.67
N ARG A 246 11.46 7.03 -10.54
CA ARG A 246 11.15 8.30 -11.19
C ARG A 246 11.36 9.44 -10.20
N HIS A 247 11.78 10.59 -10.73
CA HIS A 247 12.03 11.81 -9.95
C HIS A 247 11.16 12.92 -10.54
N PRO A 248 9.93 13.13 -10.00
CA PRO A 248 8.96 14.03 -10.65
C PRO A 248 9.24 15.52 -10.39
N PHE A 249 9.97 15.88 -9.35
CA PHE A 249 10.17 17.25 -8.94
C PHE A 249 11.35 17.91 -9.67
N LYS A 250 11.39 19.27 -9.56
CA LYS A 250 12.48 20.10 -10.11
C LYS A 250 13.73 19.98 -9.26
#